data_f2f09959196eb146c5b634cd8d5b4f86
#
_entry.id   f2f09959196eb146c5b634cd8d5b4f86
#
_cell.length_a   1.000
_cell.length_b   1.000
_cell.length_c   1.000
_cell.angle_alpha   90.00
_cell.angle_beta   90.00
_cell.angle_gamma   90.00
#
_symmetry.space_group_name_H-M   'P 1'
#
loop_
_entity.id
_entity.type
_entity.pdbx_description
1 polymer ?
#
loop_
_entity_poly.entity_id
_entity_poly.type
_entity_poly.pdbx_seq_one_letter_code
_entity_poly.pdbx_strand_id
1 'polypeptide(L)'
;MKKSFVSIIMLLAIGTQVMAQNSAIKKIIEMGTTDNQVMRHLDILTNRFGGRLVGSDAYENAAEWMQHEYKKWGIETYQEEAGEVSVGFNRGPWVGRLIGGDEPMTLHFATPSYTAGTKGVQRGHVLIEPTTEAELNRMKHALKGAWVLVSGDNSGWPVGHSLKNDSLR
;
A
#
# COMPACT_ATOMS: atom_id res chain seq x y z
N MET A 1 -48.34 20.87 41.73
CA MET A 1 -48.62 19.72 40.87
C MET A 1 -47.99 19.79 39.47
N LYS A 2 -48.05 20.91 38.71
CA LYS A 2 -47.45 21.00 37.36
C LYS A 2 -45.93 20.84 37.35
N LYS A 3 -45.19 21.42 38.32
CA LYS A 3 -43.72 21.32 38.41
C LYS A 3 -43.20 19.92 38.71
N SER A 4 -43.91 19.14 39.55
CA SER A 4 -43.54 17.77 39.85
C SER A 4 -43.77 16.82 38.66
N PHE A 5 -44.74 17.09 37.82
CA PHE A 5 -45.04 16.28 36.63
C PHE A 5 -43.94 16.46 35.55
N VAL A 6 -43.46 17.70 35.36
CA VAL A 6 -42.37 17.99 34.45
C VAL A 6 -41.05 17.33 34.89
N SER A 7 -40.76 17.34 36.20
CA SER A 7 -39.56 16.67 36.74
C SER A 7 -39.58 15.14 36.54
N ILE A 8 -40.74 14.50 36.68
CA ILE A 8 -40.91 13.06 36.46
C ILE A 8 -40.72 12.70 34.98
N ILE A 9 -41.24 13.50 34.05
CA ILE A 9 -41.08 13.29 32.61
C ILE A 9 -39.60 13.47 32.21
N MET A 10 -38.90 14.45 32.79
CA MET A 10 -37.48 14.70 32.51
C MET A 10 -36.59 13.57 33.04
N LEU A 11 -36.89 12.99 34.21
CA LEU A 11 -36.20 11.82 34.76
C LEU A 11 -36.43 10.54 33.92
N LEU A 12 -37.63 10.32 33.43
CA LEU A 12 -37.98 9.21 32.55
C LEU A 12 -37.22 9.33 31.18
N ALA A 13 -37.13 10.52 30.62
CA ALA A 13 -36.39 10.77 29.36
C ALA A 13 -34.87 10.49 29.48
N ILE A 14 -34.27 10.81 30.63
CA ILE A 14 -32.84 10.53 30.88
C ILE A 14 -32.63 9.01 31.08
N GLY A 15 -33.52 8.33 31.77
CA GLY A 15 -33.43 6.88 31.98
C GLY A 15 -33.49 6.06 30.68
N THR A 16 -34.25 6.48 29.70
CA THR A 16 -34.37 5.77 28.41
C THR A 16 -33.11 5.91 27.56
N GLN A 17 -32.39 7.02 27.63
CA GLN A 17 -31.15 7.23 26.89
C GLN A 17 -30.02 6.33 27.40
N VAL A 18 -29.88 6.16 28.72
CA VAL A 18 -28.87 5.27 29.33
C VAL A 18 -29.10 3.80 28.97
N MET A 19 -30.37 3.36 28.95
CA MET A 19 -30.71 1.99 28.56
C MET A 19 -30.44 1.71 27.08
N ALA A 20 -30.73 2.67 26.20
CA ALA A 20 -30.45 2.54 24.77
C ALA A 20 -28.94 2.46 24.48
N GLN A 21 -28.10 3.27 25.15
CA GLN A 21 -26.65 3.26 25.01
C GLN A 21 -26.04 1.91 25.45
N ASN A 22 -26.49 1.34 26.58
CA ASN A 22 -26.06 0.02 27.03
C ASN A 22 -26.46 -1.10 26.06
N SER A 23 -27.60 -1.01 25.42
CA SER A 23 -28.03 -1.95 24.39
C SER A 23 -27.17 -1.88 23.14
N ALA A 24 -26.82 -0.68 22.65
CA ALA A 24 -25.96 -0.48 21.50
C ALA A 24 -24.53 -1.02 21.75
N ILE A 25 -23.97 -0.74 22.93
CA ILE A 25 -22.63 -1.24 23.31
C ILE A 25 -22.60 -2.76 23.35
N LYS A 26 -23.62 -3.40 23.95
CA LYS A 26 -23.73 -4.87 23.96
C LYS A 26 -23.78 -5.43 22.55
N LYS A 27 -24.55 -4.85 21.67
CA LYS A 27 -24.65 -5.27 20.27
C LYS A 27 -23.34 -5.13 19.53
N ILE A 28 -22.58 -4.05 19.73
CA ILE A 28 -21.26 -3.86 19.15
C ILE A 28 -20.29 -4.95 19.61
N ILE A 29 -20.26 -5.25 20.90
CA ILE A 29 -19.40 -6.31 21.47
C ILE A 29 -19.80 -7.67 20.91
N GLU A 30 -21.07 -7.98 20.85
CA GLU A 30 -21.60 -9.22 20.30
C GLU A 30 -21.20 -9.38 18.83
N MET A 31 -21.44 -8.39 18.00
CA MET A 31 -21.02 -8.40 16.58
C MET A 31 -19.51 -8.55 16.43
N GLY A 32 -18.73 -7.85 17.25
CA GLY A 32 -17.26 -7.94 17.23
C GLY A 32 -16.71 -9.33 17.60
N THR A 33 -17.47 -10.11 18.37
CA THR A 33 -17.07 -11.46 18.81
C THR A 33 -17.66 -12.58 17.95
N THR A 34 -18.88 -12.42 17.45
CA THR A 34 -19.61 -13.47 16.73
C THR A 34 -19.62 -13.31 15.21
N ASP A 35 -19.54 -12.07 14.71
CA ASP A 35 -19.55 -11.74 13.27
C ASP A 35 -18.48 -10.73 12.91
N ASN A 36 -17.24 -11.00 13.31
CA ASN A 36 -16.10 -10.14 13.06
C ASN A 36 -15.65 -10.28 11.60
N GLN A 37 -15.81 -9.21 10.81
CA GLN A 37 -15.45 -9.17 9.39
C GLN A 37 -14.03 -8.65 9.10
N VAL A 38 -13.24 -8.33 10.14
CA VAL A 38 -11.92 -7.70 9.97
C VAL A 38 -10.99 -8.55 9.12
N MET A 39 -10.89 -9.86 9.39
CA MET A 39 -10.02 -10.75 8.61
C MET A 39 -10.49 -10.93 7.18
N ARG A 40 -11.79 -10.93 6.93
CA ARG A 40 -12.34 -10.96 5.57
C ARG A 40 -11.99 -9.68 4.80
N HIS A 41 -12.14 -8.52 5.42
CA HIS A 41 -11.78 -7.25 4.79
C HIS A 41 -10.28 -7.16 4.55
N LEU A 42 -9.47 -7.63 5.50
CA LEU A 42 -8.02 -7.70 5.35
C LEU A 42 -7.63 -8.58 4.16
N ASP A 43 -8.21 -9.77 4.05
CA ASP A 43 -7.97 -10.70 2.93
C ASP A 43 -8.29 -10.05 1.58
N ILE A 44 -9.43 -9.39 1.46
CA ILE A 44 -9.82 -8.68 0.24
C ILE A 44 -8.82 -7.57 -0.08
N LEU A 45 -8.46 -6.74 0.89
CA LEU A 45 -7.54 -5.62 0.68
C LEU A 45 -6.11 -6.08 0.34
N THR A 46 -5.63 -7.18 0.93
CA THR A 46 -4.27 -7.65 0.73
C THR A 46 -4.13 -8.58 -0.47
N ASN A 47 -5.07 -9.51 -0.65
CA ASN A 47 -4.95 -10.57 -1.66
C ASN A 47 -5.68 -10.26 -2.96
N ARG A 48 -6.76 -9.47 -2.95
CA ARG A 48 -7.48 -9.10 -4.18
C ARG A 48 -6.98 -7.80 -4.78
N PHE A 49 -6.80 -6.76 -3.96
CA PHE A 49 -6.30 -5.46 -4.44
C PHE A 49 -4.77 -5.36 -4.34
N GLY A 50 -4.15 -6.01 -3.36
CA GLY A 50 -2.71 -6.00 -3.19
C GLY A 50 -2.16 -4.65 -2.70
N GLY A 51 -0.98 -4.29 -3.18
CA GLY A 51 -0.31 -3.04 -2.80
C GLY A 51 -1.04 -1.81 -3.35
N ARG A 52 -1.61 -1.03 -2.46
CA ARG A 52 -2.39 0.17 -2.75
C ARG A 52 -1.51 1.42 -2.68
N LEU A 53 -0.71 1.61 -3.70
CA LEU A 53 0.13 2.80 -3.82
C LEU A 53 -0.71 3.98 -4.31
N VAL A 54 -0.40 5.19 -3.83
CA VAL A 54 -1.06 6.41 -4.30
C VAL A 54 -0.87 6.54 -5.81
N GLY A 55 -1.95 6.84 -6.54
CA GLY A 55 -1.94 6.90 -8.01
C GLY A 55 -1.82 5.54 -8.69
N SER A 56 -2.27 4.46 -8.04
CA SER A 56 -2.39 3.13 -8.65
C SER A 56 -3.86 2.72 -8.79
N ASP A 57 -4.16 1.91 -9.80
CA ASP A 57 -5.49 1.31 -10.00
C ASP A 57 -5.92 0.49 -8.77
N ALA A 58 -4.97 -0.17 -8.11
CA ALA A 58 -5.24 -0.94 -6.89
C ALA A 58 -5.74 -0.04 -5.74
N TYR A 59 -5.25 1.19 -5.64
CA TYR A 59 -5.72 2.17 -4.66
C TYR A 59 -7.14 2.61 -4.97
N GLU A 60 -7.40 3.00 -6.21
CA GLU A 60 -8.73 3.46 -6.66
C GLU A 60 -9.78 2.36 -6.51
N ASN A 61 -9.51 1.17 -7.02
CA ASN A 61 -10.41 0.01 -6.92
C ASN A 61 -10.72 -0.36 -5.45
N ALA A 62 -9.72 -0.25 -4.55
CA ALA A 62 -9.93 -0.50 -3.14
C ALA A 62 -10.80 0.59 -2.47
N ALA A 63 -10.63 1.85 -2.87
CA ALA A 63 -11.46 2.96 -2.39
C ALA A 63 -12.92 2.80 -2.85
N GLU A 64 -13.16 2.46 -4.10
CA GLU A 64 -14.50 2.18 -4.64
C GLU A 64 -15.16 0.97 -3.93
N TRP A 65 -14.38 -0.10 -3.72
CA TRP A 65 -14.88 -1.24 -2.96
C TRP A 65 -15.26 -0.85 -1.52
N MET A 66 -14.46 -0.04 -0.86
CA MET A 66 -14.75 0.45 0.49
C MET A 66 -16.05 1.26 0.52
N GLN A 67 -16.26 2.17 -0.44
CA GLN A 67 -17.50 2.92 -0.58
C GLN A 67 -18.71 1.97 -0.73
N HIS A 68 -18.56 0.91 -1.52
CA HIS A 68 -19.60 -0.07 -1.71
C HIS A 68 -19.94 -0.82 -0.41
N GLU A 69 -18.93 -1.19 0.39
CA GLU A 69 -19.17 -1.81 1.70
C GLU A 69 -19.86 -0.86 2.67
N TYR A 70 -19.44 0.40 2.75
CA TYR A 70 -20.11 1.42 3.58
C TYR A 70 -21.57 1.63 3.18
N LYS A 71 -21.86 1.66 1.88
CA LYS A 71 -23.22 1.78 1.37
C LYS A 71 -24.11 0.61 1.80
N LYS A 72 -23.58 -0.62 1.86
CA LYS A 72 -24.30 -1.79 2.38
C LYS A 72 -24.69 -1.61 3.85
N TRP A 73 -23.86 -0.89 4.60
CA TRP A 73 -24.12 -0.59 6.01
C TRP A 73 -24.98 0.65 6.22
N GLY A 74 -25.49 1.26 5.15
CA GLY A 74 -26.31 2.46 5.22
C GLY A 74 -25.52 3.73 5.51
N ILE A 75 -24.19 3.71 5.33
CA ILE A 75 -23.32 4.86 5.53
C ILE A 75 -23.12 5.54 4.18
N GLU A 76 -23.47 6.82 4.11
CA GLU A 76 -23.20 7.66 2.94
C GLU A 76 -21.72 8.04 2.90
N THR A 77 -21.11 7.89 1.74
CA THR A 77 -19.70 8.17 1.52
C THR A 77 -19.47 8.85 0.18
N TYR A 78 -18.44 9.67 0.09
CA TYR A 78 -17.98 10.30 -1.14
C TYR A 78 -16.45 10.27 -1.19
N GLN A 79 -15.90 10.45 -2.37
CA GLN A 79 -14.46 10.61 -2.57
C GLN A 79 -14.17 12.09 -2.80
N GLU A 80 -13.12 12.57 -2.17
CA GLU A 80 -12.60 13.91 -2.38
C GLU A 80 -11.22 13.82 -3.02
N GLU A 81 -10.93 14.76 -3.89
CA GLU A 81 -9.58 14.94 -4.42
C GLU A 81 -8.68 15.46 -3.29
N ALA A 82 -7.71 14.64 -2.88
CA ALA A 82 -6.78 15.00 -1.81
C ALA A 82 -5.51 15.70 -2.32
N GLY A 83 -5.29 15.69 -3.63
CA GLY A 83 -4.15 16.29 -4.30
C GLY A 83 -3.72 15.53 -5.54
N GLU A 84 -2.69 16.02 -6.19
CA GLU A 84 -2.15 15.46 -7.42
C GLU A 84 -0.77 14.85 -7.16
N VAL A 85 -0.52 13.66 -7.71
CA VAL A 85 0.80 13.05 -7.76
C VAL A 85 1.33 13.12 -9.18
N SER A 86 2.60 13.49 -9.32
CA SER A 86 3.23 13.67 -10.64
C SER A 86 3.35 12.37 -11.44
N VAL A 87 3.35 11.23 -10.77
CA VAL A 87 3.50 9.90 -11.37
C VAL A 87 2.64 8.88 -10.62
N GLY A 88 1.77 8.18 -11.34
CA GLY A 88 1.11 6.97 -10.84
C GLY A 88 2.01 5.74 -10.99
N PHE A 89 1.66 4.64 -10.33
CA PHE A 89 2.43 3.41 -10.42
C PHE A 89 1.55 2.17 -10.37
N ASN A 90 1.50 1.47 -11.50
CA ASN A 90 0.93 0.14 -11.59
C ASN A 90 2.06 -0.86 -11.86
N ARG A 91 2.18 -1.86 -11.00
CA ARG A 91 3.20 -2.89 -11.15
C ARG A 91 2.80 -3.87 -12.25
N GLY A 92 3.55 -3.87 -13.34
CA GLY A 92 3.43 -4.85 -14.42
C GLY A 92 4.24 -6.13 -14.17
N PRO A 93 4.15 -7.12 -15.07
CA PRO A 93 5.02 -8.29 -15.05
C PRO A 93 6.46 -7.90 -15.38
N TRP A 94 7.42 -8.58 -14.76
CA TRP A 94 8.84 -8.43 -15.09
C TRP A 94 9.51 -9.79 -15.26
N VAL A 95 10.47 -9.84 -16.14
CA VAL A 95 11.26 -11.04 -16.43
C VAL A 95 12.72 -10.63 -16.61
N GLY A 96 13.63 -11.35 -15.98
CA GLY A 96 15.07 -11.21 -16.18
C GLY A 96 15.71 -12.55 -16.41
N ARG A 97 16.70 -12.59 -17.31
CA ARG A 97 17.52 -13.76 -17.57
C ARG A 97 18.98 -13.38 -17.73
N LEU A 98 19.84 -14.14 -17.10
CA LEU A 98 21.27 -14.12 -17.37
C LEU A 98 21.55 -15.16 -18.46
N ILE A 99 22.16 -14.70 -19.56
CA ILE A 99 22.55 -15.54 -20.70
C ILE A 99 24.05 -15.42 -20.91
N GLY A 100 24.72 -16.48 -21.30
CA GLY A 100 26.18 -16.48 -21.53
C GLY A 100 26.96 -17.49 -20.69
N GLY A 101 26.28 -18.29 -19.86
CA GLY A 101 26.82 -19.50 -19.25
C GLY A 101 26.39 -20.77 -20.02
N ASP A 102 26.68 -21.93 -19.45
CA ASP A 102 26.31 -23.22 -20.02
C ASP A 102 24.79 -23.35 -20.18
N GLU A 103 24.02 -22.79 -19.23
CA GLU A 103 22.56 -22.70 -19.29
C GLU A 103 22.05 -21.30 -18.89
N PRO A 104 20.95 -20.82 -19.52
CA PRO A 104 20.33 -19.57 -19.13
C PRO A 104 19.73 -19.65 -17.72
N MET A 105 20.04 -18.67 -16.87
CA MET A 105 19.48 -18.55 -15.51
C MET A 105 18.35 -17.52 -15.48
N THR A 106 17.18 -17.92 -14.98
CA THR A 106 16.10 -16.99 -14.69
C THR A 106 16.39 -16.25 -13.38
N LEU A 107 16.30 -14.93 -13.41
CA LEU A 107 16.53 -14.09 -12.24
C LEU A 107 15.21 -13.89 -11.47
N HIS A 108 15.27 -14.07 -10.16
CA HIS A 108 14.22 -13.68 -9.24
C HIS A 108 14.58 -12.33 -8.62
N PHE A 109 13.82 -11.30 -8.93
CA PHE A 109 14.09 -9.94 -8.47
C PHE A 109 12.81 -9.16 -8.23
N ALA A 110 12.91 -8.03 -7.56
CA ALA A 110 11.86 -7.05 -7.41
C ALA A 110 12.37 -5.68 -7.83
N THR A 111 11.47 -4.81 -8.24
CA THR A 111 11.78 -3.41 -8.51
C THR A 111 11.17 -2.52 -7.44
N PRO A 112 11.81 -1.42 -7.05
CA PRO A 112 11.19 -0.41 -6.20
C PRO A 112 9.90 0.12 -6.83
N SER A 113 9.00 0.62 -6.00
CA SER A 113 7.79 1.31 -6.47
C SER A 113 8.17 2.63 -7.14
N TYR A 114 7.32 3.11 -8.04
CA TYR A 114 7.52 4.35 -8.82
C TYR A 114 8.76 4.35 -9.72
N THR A 115 9.26 3.17 -10.09
CA THR A 115 10.32 3.04 -11.09
C THR A 115 9.72 2.84 -12.48
N ALA A 116 10.37 3.42 -13.49
CA ALA A 116 9.94 3.26 -14.87
C ALA A 116 10.16 1.81 -15.34
N GLY A 117 9.24 1.33 -16.17
CA GLY A 117 9.42 0.07 -16.90
C GLY A 117 10.38 0.23 -18.08
N THR A 118 10.80 -0.89 -18.64
CA THR A 118 11.60 -0.91 -19.87
C THR A 118 10.71 -0.77 -21.11
N LYS A 119 11.22 -0.16 -22.17
CA LYS A 119 10.55 -0.15 -23.49
C LYS A 119 10.83 -1.48 -24.20
N GLY A 120 10.04 -2.51 -23.89
CA GLY A 120 10.25 -3.86 -24.39
C GLY A 120 11.47 -4.56 -23.78
N VAL A 121 11.92 -5.65 -24.41
CA VAL A 121 13.06 -6.44 -23.93
C VAL A 121 14.33 -5.65 -24.10
N GLN A 122 15.06 -5.45 -23.00
CA GLN A 122 16.39 -4.85 -23.01
C GLN A 122 17.44 -5.96 -22.86
N ARG A 123 18.45 -5.92 -23.74
CA ARG A 123 19.61 -6.81 -23.68
C ARG A 123 20.86 -5.99 -23.56
N GLY A 124 21.75 -6.39 -22.67
CA GLY A 124 23.03 -5.73 -22.46
C GLY A 124 24.02 -6.66 -21.79
N HIS A 125 25.29 -6.33 -21.91
CA HIS A 125 26.34 -7.01 -21.16
C HIS A 125 26.28 -6.60 -19.69
N VAL A 126 26.88 -7.40 -18.83
CA VAL A 126 26.88 -7.19 -17.38
C VAL A 126 28.26 -6.68 -16.96
N LEU A 127 28.28 -5.64 -16.17
CA LEU A 127 29.49 -5.07 -15.55
C LEU A 127 29.29 -5.06 -14.03
N ILE A 128 30.41 -5.15 -13.31
CA ILE A 128 30.44 -4.91 -11.87
C ILE A 128 30.64 -3.41 -11.65
N GLU A 129 29.97 -2.86 -10.66
CA GLU A 129 30.09 -1.45 -10.27
C GLU A 129 31.56 -1.05 -10.06
N PRO A 130 32.05 0.02 -10.71
CA PRO A 130 33.38 0.55 -10.42
C PRO A 130 33.41 1.16 -9.02
N THR A 131 34.39 0.78 -8.22
CA THR A 131 34.54 1.23 -6.83
C THR A 131 35.49 2.44 -6.69
N THR A 132 36.23 2.77 -7.75
CA THR A 132 37.15 3.89 -7.78
C THR A 132 36.97 4.74 -9.03
N GLU A 133 37.35 6.01 -8.96
CA GLU A 133 37.31 6.92 -10.11
C GLU A 133 38.17 6.41 -11.26
N ALA A 134 39.31 5.78 -10.95
CA ALA A 134 40.19 5.19 -11.96
C ALA A 134 39.50 4.03 -12.71
N GLU A 135 38.76 3.20 -12.01
CA GLU A 135 37.96 2.13 -12.62
C GLU A 135 36.82 2.70 -13.46
N LEU A 136 36.08 3.69 -12.93
CA LEU A 136 35.04 4.37 -13.67
C LEU A 136 35.58 4.96 -14.98
N ASN A 137 36.71 5.64 -14.92
CA ASN A 137 37.35 6.21 -16.12
C ASN A 137 37.78 5.17 -17.15
N ARG A 138 38.21 3.98 -16.71
CA ARG A 138 38.54 2.87 -17.60
C ARG A 138 37.31 2.24 -18.24
N MET A 139 36.20 2.15 -17.49
CA MET A 139 34.98 1.42 -17.88
C MET A 139 33.92 2.30 -18.54
N LYS A 140 34.02 3.63 -18.45
CA LYS A 140 32.96 4.56 -18.86
C LYS A 140 32.41 4.33 -20.27
N HIS A 141 33.27 3.89 -21.19
CA HIS A 141 32.90 3.59 -22.58
C HIS A 141 32.03 2.30 -22.69
N ALA A 142 32.19 1.38 -21.75
CA ALA A 142 31.46 0.13 -21.69
C ALA A 142 30.14 0.23 -20.88
N LEU A 143 29.90 1.33 -20.15
CA LEU A 143 28.70 1.51 -19.36
C LEU A 143 27.43 1.72 -20.22
N LYS A 144 27.62 2.23 -21.44
CA LYS A 144 26.47 2.47 -22.33
C LYS A 144 25.82 1.15 -22.74
N GLY A 145 24.56 0.94 -22.34
CA GLY A 145 23.81 -0.28 -22.63
C GLY A 145 24.17 -1.47 -21.75
N ALA A 146 24.97 -1.27 -20.70
CA ALA A 146 25.32 -2.28 -19.73
C ALA A 146 24.26 -2.41 -18.61
N TRP A 147 24.15 -3.60 -18.04
CA TRP A 147 23.58 -3.84 -16.73
C TRP A 147 24.69 -3.79 -15.70
N VAL A 148 24.57 -2.91 -14.72
CA VAL A 148 25.59 -2.75 -13.67
C VAL A 148 25.12 -3.47 -12.41
N LEU A 149 25.93 -4.44 -11.97
CA LEU A 149 25.74 -5.11 -10.68
C LEU A 149 26.38 -4.23 -9.60
N VAL A 150 25.54 -3.71 -8.73
CA VAL A 150 25.94 -2.93 -7.57
C VAL A 150 26.11 -3.88 -6.40
N SER A 151 27.24 -3.78 -5.69
CA SER A 151 27.50 -4.55 -4.49
C SER A 151 26.73 -3.97 -3.30
N GLY A 152 26.29 -4.85 -2.41
CA GLY A 152 25.59 -4.48 -1.17
C GLY A 152 24.49 -5.47 -0.80
N ASP A 153 24.14 -5.47 0.47
CA ASP A 153 23.05 -6.27 0.98
C ASP A 153 21.70 -5.68 0.50
N ASN A 154 20.96 -6.47 -0.27
CA ASN A 154 19.60 -6.12 -0.63
C ASN A 154 18.65 -6.53 0.53
N SER A 155 18.78 -5.84 1.64
CA SER A 155 17.90 -6.05 2.82
C SER A 155 16.49 -5.46 2.65
N GLY A 156 16.17 -4.93 1.49
CA GLY A 156 14.94 -4.18 1.24
C GLY A 156 14.95 -2.80 1.93
N TRP A 157 13.78 -2.17 1.99
CA TRP A 157 13.61 -0.94 2.72
C TRP A 157 13.57 -1.22 4.22
N PRO A 158 14.51 -0.70 5.04
CA PRO A 158 14.45 -0.87 6.47
C PRO A 158 13.19 -0.20 7.03
N VAL A 159 12.47 -0.91 7.88
CA VAL A 159 11.36 -0.34 8.65
C VAL A 159 11.95 0.73 9.57
N GLY A 160 11.54 1.99 9.42
CA GLY A 160 12.11 3.11 10.16
C GLY A 160 13.11 3.96 9.36
N HIS A 161 13.05 3.89 8.05
CA HIS A 161 13.82 4.77 7.16
C HIS A 161 13.60 6.24 7.53
N SER A 162 14.66 6.96 7.86
CA SER A 162 14.57 8.37 8.23
C SER A 162 14.56 9.25 6.97
N LEU A 163 13.81 10.35 7.02
CA LEU A 163 13.79 11.39 5.98
C LEU A 163 15.20 11.87 5.58
N LYS A 164 16.18 11.75 6.49
CA LYS A 164 17.58 12.08 6.23
C LYS A 164 18.21 11.17 5.18
N ASN A 165 17.84 9.88 5.14
CA ASN A 165 18.35 8.95 4.14
C ASN A 165 17.68 9.17 2.77
N ASP A 166 16.46 9.67 2.75
CA ASP A 166 15.75 10.01 1.49
C ASP A 166 16.34 11.28 0.83
N SER A 167 16.87 12.19 1.62
CA SER A 167 17.50 13.42 1.10
C SER A 167 18.90 13.20 0.48
N LEU A 168 19.48 12.00 0.64
CA LEU A 168 20.79 11.63 0.09
C LEU A 168 20.69 10.85 -1.24
N ARG A 169 19.48 10.66 -1.77
CA ARG A 169 19.19 10.06 -3.08
C ARG A 169 18.79 11.11 -4.09
#